data_23fb82e568f98401fe6322160c99b49e
#
_entry.id   23fb82e568f98401fe6322160c99b49e
#
_cell.length_a   1.000
_cell.length_b   1.000
_cell.length_c   1.000
_cell.angle_alpha   90.00
_cell.angle_beta   90.00
_cell.angle_gamma   90.00
#
_symmetry.space_group_name_H-M   'P 1'
#
loop_
_entity.id
_entity.type
_entity.pdbx_description
1 polymer ?
#
loop_
_entity_poly.entity_id
_entity_poly.type
_entity_poly.pdbx_seq_one_letter_code
_entity_poly.pdbx_strand_id
1 'polypeptide(L)'
;LRGIAANNNTNFCLPIWDNEVNDGLGNMLRTELFDCFKMESVNRLNIQLIDSDRPTVPESGFNFDPKIFNCDDWISLWGFFQSEKYFKNVEDIIREDFTFKDEIIHPCQDMMQGILEEGKVIGIHIRRKDYLTNPNHHFIGIDYYTKGLQKFPNDTNVLVFSDDPKWCHEQSLFDDDRFMISENDSGYIDMCLMSMCTDFIIGNSSFSWWAAWLGNKGKVIAPSNWFPDGKDTSDLYCSNWEIL
;
A
#
# COMPACT_ATOMS: atom_id res chain seq x y z
N LEU A 1 6.05 5.24 12.26
CA LEU A 1 6.01 5.76 13.63
C LEU A 1 6.03 4.64 14.67
N ARG A 2 5.09 3.68 14.64
CA ARG A 2 4.97 2.63 15.67
C ARG A 2 6.26 1.84 15.89
N GLY A 3 6.93 1.40 14.81
CA GLY A 3 8.18 0.65 14.93
C GLY A 3 9.31 1.46 15.56
N ILE A 4 9.40 2.74 15.23
CA ILE A 4 10.38 3.67 15.80
C ILE A 4 10.09 3.91 17.27
N ALA A 5 8.83 4.18 17.63
CA ALA A 5 8.42 4.38 19.01
C ALA A 5 8.66 3.15 19.88
N ALA A 6 8.32 1.96 19.36
CA ALA A 6 8.56 0.69 20.07
C ALA A 6 10.05 0.43 20.30
N ASN A 7 10.91 0.73 19.31
CA ASN A 7 12.36 0.58 19.47
C ASN A 7 12.91 1.49 20.57
N ASN A 8 12.35 2.70 20.71
CA ASN A 8 12.77 3.68 21.71
C ASN A 8 12.02 3.55 23.04
N ASN A 9 11.14 2.54 23.16
CA ASN A 9 10.27 2.36 24.34
C ASN A 9 9.50 3.63 24.71
N THR A 10 8.98 4.33 23.69
CA THR A 10 8.22 5.57 23.81
C THR A 10 6.84 5.45 23.13
N ASN A 11 6.02 6.46 23.31
CA ASN A 11 4.71 6.55 22.67
C ASN A 11 4.76 7.42 21.41
N PHE A 12 3.77 7.27 20.55
CA PHE A 12 3.55 8.12 19.41
C PHE A 12 2.09 8.56 19.32
N CYS A 13 1.87 9.61 18.58
CA CYS A 13 0.52 10.06 18.22
C CYS A 13 0.47 10.48 16.76
N LEU A 14 -0.72 10.46 16.20
CA LEU A 14 -1.01 11.00 14.89
C LEU A 14 -1.84 12.29 15.05
N PRO A 15 -1.59 13.31 14.22
CA PRO A 15 -2.46 14.49 14.20
C PRO A 15 -3.86 14.11 13.72
N ILE A 16 -4.86 14.77 14.29
CA ILE A 16 -6.22 14.75 13.75
C ILE A 16 -6.25 15.80 12.64
N TRP A 17 -6.40 15.36 11.41
CA TRP A 17 -6.62 16.26 10.27
C TRP A 17 -8.07 16.13 9.85
N ASP A 18 -8.84 17.18 10.11
CA ASP A 18 -10.25 17.22 9.75
C ASP A 18 -10.48 17.68 8.30
N ASN A 19 -9.40 18.09 7.62
CA ASN A 19 -9.44 18.63 6.27
C ASN A 19 -8.47 17.89 5.35
N GLU A 20 -8.77 17.91 4.07
CA GLU A 20 -7.84 17.49 3.04
C GLU A 20 -6.60 18.40 3.07
N VAL A 21 -5.43 17.81 3.12
CA VAL A 21 -4.15 18.51 3.13
C VAL A 21 -3.46 18.28 1.79
N ASN A 22 -3.09 19.37 1.11
CA ASN A 22 -2.26 19.29 -0.07
C ASN A 22 -0.82 18.96 0.35
N ASP A 23 -0.24 17.89 -0.19
CA ASP A 23 1.13 17.44 0.11
C ASP A 23 2.23 18.31 -0.54
N GLY A 24 1.83 19.37 -1.24
CA GLY A 24 2.76 20.22 -2.01
C GLY A 24 3.20 19.62 -3.36
N LEU A 25 2.81 18.38 -3.65
CA LEU A 25 3.09 17.67 -4.91
C LEU A 25 1.84 17.55 -5.79
N GLY A 26 0.74 18.16 -5.35
CA GLY A 26 -0.54 18.18 -6.06
C GLY A 26 -1.53 17.10 -5.63
N ASN A 27 -1.18 16.28 -4.62
CA ASN A 27 -2.12 15.30 -4.07
C ASN A 27 -2.86 15.90 -2.87
N MET A 28 -4.16 15.61 -2.81
CA MET A 28 -4.96 15.90 -1.63
C MET A 28 -4.90 14.68 -0.71
N LEU A 29 -4.23 14.85 0.42
CA LEU A 29 -4.14 13.80 1.44
C LEU A 29 -5.36 13.86 2.34
N ARG A 30 -6.05 12.75 2.46
CA ARG A 30 -7.10 12.51 3.43
C ARG A 30 -6.69 11.35 4.33
N THR A 31 -6.86 11.51 5.62
CA THR A 31 -6.49 10.47 6.58
C THR A 31 -7.62 9.43 6.68
N GLU A 32 -7.73 8.57 5.68
CA GLU A 32 -8.75 7.52 5.62
C GLU A 32 -8.40 6.27 6.47
N LEU A 33 -7.20 6.20 7.06
CA LEU A 33 -6.76 5.06 7.84
C LEU A 33 -7.74 4.67 8.96
N PHE A 34 -8.28 5.67 9.66
CA PHE A 34 -9.24 5.46 10.74
C PHE A 34 -10.66 5.17 10.27
N ASP A 35 -10.93 5.36 8.97
CA ASP A 35 -12.21 4.99 8.36
C ASP A 35 -12.22 3.52 7.97
N CYS A 36 -11.07 2.93 7.62
CA CYS A 36 -10.98 1.57 7.12
C CYS A 36 -10.40 0.56 8.11
N PHE A 37 -9.51 0.98 9.04
CA PHE A 37 -8.85 0.08 9.98
C PHE A 37 -9.26 0.30 11.43
N LYS A 38 -9.14 -0.74 12.25
CA LYS A 38 -9.53 -0.69 13.68
C LYS A 38 -8.66 0.27 14.48
N MET A 39 -7.34 0.22 14.35
CA MET A 39 -6.35 1.16 14.91
C MET A 39 -6.64 1.65 16.35
N GLU A 40 -7.25 0.81 17.19
CA GLU A 40 -7.75 1.19 18.51
C GLU A 40 -6.63 1.63 19.49
N SER A 41 -5.41 1.11 19.26
CA SER A 41 -4.23 1.42 20.07
C SER A 41 -3.49 2.69 19.64
N VAL A 42 -3.95 3.40 18.61
CA VAL A 42 -3.29 4.60 18.08
C VAL A 42 -3.88 5.86 18.68
N ASN A 43 -3.05 6.62 19.39
CA ASN A 43 -3.45 7.91 19.93
C ASN A 43 -3.53 8.98 18.83
N ARG A 44 -4.62 9.76 18.83
CA ARG A 44 -4.81 10.90 17.95
C ARG A 44 -4.84 12.17 18.77
N LEU A 45 -4.10 13.18 18.32
CA LEU A 45 -4.09 14.50 18.96
C LEU A 45 -4.56 15.57 17.97
N ASN A 46 -5.30 16.56 18.49
CA ASN A 46 -5.60 17.74 17.70
C ASN A 46 -4.28 18.45 17.34
N ILE A 47 -4.10 18.76 16.06
CA ILE A 47 -2.88 19.39 15.53
C ILE A 47 -2.56 20.71 16.23
N GLN A 48 -3.56 21.43 16.73
CA GLN A 48 -3.38 22.66 17.51
C GLN A 48 -2.71 22.43 18.88
N LEU A 49 -2.72 21.19 19.38
CA LEU A 49 -2.03 20.79 20.60
C LEU A 49 -0.61 20.31 20.34
N ILE A 50 -0.25 20.17 19.06
CA ILE A 50 1.12 19.82 18.65
C ILE A 50 1.90 21.13 18.64
N ASP A 51 2.90 21.23 19.52
CA ASP A 51 3.79 22.38 19.60
C ASP A 51 4.46 22.63 18.25
N SER A 52 4.28 23.82 17.68
CA SER A 52 4.84 24.22 16.39
C SER A 52 6.38 24.28 16.41
N ASP A 53 6.97 24.40 17.61
CA ASP A 53 8.43 24.52 17.77
C ASP A 53 9.13 23.18 17.93
N ARG A 54 8.43 22.05 17.75
CA ARG A 54 9.07 20.74 17.79
C ARG A 54 10.08 20.54 16.66
N PRO A 55 11.25 20.00 16.99
CA PRO A 55 12.19 19.60 15.96
C PRO A 55 11.56 18.59 14.99
N THR A 56 11.72 18.83 13.70
CA THR A 56 11.28 17.90 12.65
C THR A 56 12.50 17.16 12.12
N VAL A 57 12.42 15.84 12.12
CA VAL A 57 13.43 14.96 11.53
C VAL A 57 12.89 14.47 10.19
N PRO A 58 13.44 14.97 9.08
CA PRO A 58 13.05 14.50 7.75
C PRO A 58 13.67 13.14 7.44
N GLU A 59 12.96 12.35 6.64
CA GLU A 59 13.53 11.16 6.02
C GLU A 59 14.67 11.54 5.07
N SER A 60 15.78 10.79 5.11
CA SER A 60 16.97 11.09 4.32
C SER A 60 16.87 10.69 2.85
N GLY A 61 15.87 9.86 2.49
CA GLY A 61 15.65 9.32 1.14
C GLY A 61 14.65 8.18 1.16
N PHE A 62 14.59 7.38 0.11
CA PHE A 62 13.63 6.27 0.00
C PHE A 62 14.13 4.94 0.58
N ASN A 63 15.41 4.86 0.95
CA ASN A 63 15.98 3.69 1.62
C ASN A 63 15.81 3.79 3.13
N PHE A 64 15.86 2.63 3.77
CA PHE A 64 15.83 2.54 5.22
C PHE A 64 17.04 3.24 5.85
N ASP A 65 16.79 4.21 6.71
CA ASP A 65 17.82 4.85 7.53
C ASP A 65 17.70 4.40 8.99
N PRO A 66 18.59 3.51 9.46
CA PRO A 66 18.55 3.03 10.85
C PRO A 66 18.80 4.13 11.88
N LYS A 67 19.36 5.27 11.49
CA LYS A 67 19.61 6.39 12.42
C LYS A 67 18.34 6.97 12.98
N ILE A 68 17.20 6.83 12.26
CA ILE A 68 15.91 7.31 12.73
C ILE A 68 15.46 6.63 14.04
N PHE A 69 15.95 5.43 14.31
CA PHE A 69 15.68 4.73 15.57
C PHE A 69 16.40 5.33 16.78
N ASN A 70 17.36 6.24 16.56
CA ASN A 70 18.08 6.94 17.62
C ASN A 70 17.61 8.39 17.77
N CYS A 71 16.42 8.71 17.25
CA CYS A 71 15.88 10.06 17.41
C CYS A 71 15.46 10.32 18.86
N ASP A 72 15.53 11.60 19.25
CA ASP A 72 15.06 12.06 20.57
C ASP A 72 13.54 11.95 20.69
N ASP A 73 13.04 11.95 21.93
CA ASP A 73 11.62 12.10 22.20
C ASP A 73 11.12 13.51 21.84
N TRP A 74 9.82 13.63 21.63
CA TRP A 74 9.16 14.91 21.34
C TRP A 74 9.55 15.55 20.01
N ILE A 75 9.81 14.72 18.99
CA ILE A 75 10.07 15.16 17.62
C ILE A 75 8.88 14.87 16.70
N SER A 76 8.85 15.57 15.58
CA SER A 76 8.00 15.24 14.44
C SER A 76 8.82 14.50 13.37
N LEU A 77 8.28 13.44 12.81
CA LEU A 77 8.89 12.75 11.67
C LEU A 77 8.20 13.23 10.39
N TRP A 78 9.01 13.53 9.37
CA TRP A 78 8.53 13.98 8.08
C TRP A 78 9.14 13.12 6.97
N GLY A 79 8.30 12.35 6.26
CA GLY A 79 8.73 11.48 5.17
C GLY A 79 7.69 10.41 4.86
N PHE A 80 8.00 9.58 3.87
CA PHE A 80 7.15 8.48 3.42
C PHE A 80 7.44 7.18 4.16
N PHE A 81 8.69 6.96 4.61
CA PHE A 81 9.14 5.77 5.34
C PHE A 81 8.70 4.45 4.66
N GLN A 82 8.96 4.36 3.35
CA GLN A 82 8.49 3.28 2.47
C GLN A 82 9.37 2.02 2.58
N SER A 83 9.57 1.50 3.79
CA SER A 83 10.26 0.22 4.00
C SER A 83 9.67 -0.50 5.21
N GLU A 84 9.45 -1.83 5.08
CA GLU A 84 9.02 -2.65 6.22
C GLU A 84 10.05 -2.67 7.36
N LYS A 85 11.32 -2.35 7.07
CA LYS A 85 12.39 -2.30 8.07
C LYS A 85 12.12 -1.32 9.21
N TYR A 86 11.32 -0.28 8.96
CA TYR A 86 10.92 0.70 9.99
C TYR A 86 9.93 0.15 11.03
N PHE A 87 9.30 -0.99 10.76
CA PHE A 87 8.29 -1.57 11.66
C PHE A 87 8.34 -3.10 11.76
N LYS A 88 9.37 -3.73 11.19
CA LYS A 88 9.54 -5.19 11.20
C LYS A 88 9.61 -5.76 12.62
N ASN A 89 10.16 -4.99 13.55
CA ASN A 89 10.25 -5.35 14.98
C ASN A 89 8.90 -5.44 15.70
N VAL A 90 7.85 -4.89 15.10
CA VAL A 90 6.47 -4.87 15.64
C VAL A 90 5.44 -5.27 14.58
N GLU A 91 5.83 -6.15 13.67
CA GLU A 91 4.99 -6.58 12.54
C GLU A 91 3.61 -7.04 12.99
N ASP A 92 3.53 -7.85 14.04
CA ASP A 92 2.25 -8.38 14.54
C ASP A 92 1.31 -7.27 15.02
N ILE A 93 1.86 -6.26 15.70
CA ILE A 93 1.08 -5.10 16.16
C ILE A 93 0.58 -4.26 14.96
N ILE A 94 1.40 -4.10 13.91
CA ILE A 94 0.99 -3.39 12.69
C ILE A 94 -0.16 -4.15 11.99
N ARG A 95 -0.10 -5.48 11.95
CA ARG A 95 -1.17 -6.31 11.37
C ARG A 95 -2.46 -6.21 12.17
N GLU A 96 -2.36 -6.13 13.50
CA GLU A 96 -3.51 -5.89 14.37
C GLU A 96 -4.12 -4.50 14.13
N ASP A 97 -3.30 -3.43 14.14
CA ASP A 97 -3.75 -2.06 13.86
C ASP A 97 -4.44 -1.96 12.49
N PHE A 98 -3.88 -2.59 11.46
CA PHE A 98 -4.41 -2.57 10.09
C PHE A 98 -5.40 -3.74 9.82
N THR A 99 -6.08 -4.21 10.85
CA THR A 99 -7.26 -5.06 10.68
C THR A 99 -8.42 -4.21 10.17
N PHE A 100 -8.98 -4.58 9.02
CA PHE A 100 -10.15 -3.89 8.47
C PHE A 100 -11.33 -3.95 9.43
N LYS A 101 -12.11 -2.88 9.48
CA LYS A 101 -13.35 -2.85 10.24
C LYS A 101 -14.36 -3.86 9.72
N ASP A 102 -15.26 -4.32 10.59
CA ASP A 102 -16.21 -5.39 10.28
C ASP A 102 -17.16 -4.99 9.13
N GLU A 103 -17.55 -3.72 9.05
CA GLU A 103 -18.36 -3.17 7.96
C GLU A 103 -17.67 -3.20 6.58
N ILE A 104 -16.35 -3.36 6.52
CA ILE A 104 -15.57 -3.47 5.30
C ILE A 104 -15.24 -4.93 5.01
N ILE A 105 -14.70 -5.65 6.00
CA ILE A 105 -14.17 -7.00 5.77
C ILE A 105 -15.27 -8.02 5.47
N HIS A 106 -16.43 -7.94 6.13
CA HIS A 106 -17.49 -8.95 5.92
C HIS A 106 -18.05 -8.91 4.49
N PRO A 107 -18.46 -7.75 3.92
CA PRO A 107 -18.86 -7.70 2.52
C PRO A 107 -17.78 -8.18 1.55
N CYS A 108 -16.49 -7.85 1.84
CA CYS A 108 -15.40 -8.33 1.00
C CYS A 108 -15.22 -9.86 1.10
N GLN A 109 -15.39 -10.45 2.28
CA GLN A 109 -15.35 -11.91 2.45
C GLN A 109 -16.46 -12.60 1.65
N ASP A 110 -17.68 -12.05 1.71
CA ASP A 110 -18.83 -12.59 0.94
C ASP A 110 -18.55 -12.53 -0.57
N MET A 111 -17.98 -11.42 -1.07
CA MET A 111 -17.60 -11.26 -2.47
C MET A 111 -16.50 -12.24 -2.90
N MET A 112 -15.52 -12.47 -2.04
CA MET A 112 -14.36 -13.31 -2.37
C MET A 112 -14.64 -14.81 -2.18
N GLN A 113 -15.65 -15.19 -1.39
CA GLN A 113 -15.88 -16.59 -1.02
C GLN A 113 -15.98 -17.49 -2.24
N GLY A 114 -16.85 -17.17 -3.20
CA GLY A 114 -17.06 -17.99 -4.41
C GLY A 114 -15.78 -18.12 -5.24
N ILE A 115 -15.05 -17.02 -5.41
CA ILE A 115 -13.81 -16.97 -6.21
C ILE A 115 -12.71 -17.81 -5.58
N LEU A 116 -12.57 -17.74 -4.24
CA LEU A 116 -11.56 -18.50 -3.49
C LEU A 116 -11.89 -20.00 -3.40
N GLU A 117 -13.15 -20.38 -3.45
CA GLU A 117 -13.58 -21.79 -3.54
C GLU A 117 -13.16 -22.45 -4.85
N GLU A 118 -13.02 -21.68 -5.93
CA GLU A 118 -12.52 -22.15 -7.24
C GLU A 118 -11.00 -22.35 -7.26
N GLY A 119 -10.26 -21.76 -6.30
CA GLY A 119 -8.83 -21.95 -6.19
C GLY A 119 -8.04 -20.68 -5.88
N LYS A 120 -6.83 -20.60 -6.44
CA LYS A 120 -5.96 -19.45 -6.28
C LYS A 120 -6.45 -18.24 -7.06
N VAL A 121 -6.19 -17.05 -6.50
CA VAL A 121 -6.57 -15.77 -7.10
C VAL A 121 -5.36 -14.84 -7.10
N ILE A 122 -5.03 -14.28 -8.25
CA ILE A 122 -3.97 -13.27 -8.38
C ILE A 122 -4.61 -11.88 -8.29
N GLY A 123 -4.14 -11.05 -7.37
CA GLY A 123 -4.49 -9.62 -7.33
C GLY A 123 -3.51 -8.81 -8.18
N ILE A 124 -4.00 -8.13 -9.20
CA ILE A 124 -3.21 -7.18 -10.01
C ILE A 124 -3.63 -5.76 -9.63
N HIS A 125 -2.66 -4.87 -9.41
CA HIS A 125 -2.95 -3.45 -9.24
C HIS A 125 -2.26 -2.59 -10.29
N ILE A 126 -3.04 -1.72 -10.93
CA ILE A 126 -2.61 -0.81 -11.99
C ILE A 126 -2.89 0.63 -11.56
N ARG A 127 -1.84 1.40 -11.26
CA ARG A 127 -1.94 2.85 -11.03
C ARG A 127 -1.65 3.59 -12.32
N ARG A 128 -2.57 4.44 -12.78
CA ARG A 128 -2.47 5.05 -14.09
C ARG A 128 -2.78 6.55 -14.13
N LYS A 129 -3.97 6.98 -13.69
CA LYS A 129 -4.50 8.34 -13.97
C LYS A 129 -3.50 9.46 -13.69
N ASP A 130 -3.14 9.67 -12.44
CA ASP A 130 -2.20 10.72 -12.03
C ASP A 130 -0.76 10.41 -12.49
N TYR A 131 -0.40 9.13 -12.67
CA TYR A 131 0.93 8.71 -13.13
C TYR A 131 1.22 9.05 -14.60
N LEU A 132 0.21 9.38 -15.39
CA LEU A 132 0.40 9.84 -16.77
C LEU A 132 0.93 11.27 -16.85
N THR A 133 0.72 12.07 -15.81
CA THR A 133 1.04 13.51 -15.81
C THR A 133 1.99 13.93 -14.69
N ASN A 134 2.17 13.09 -13.66
CA ASN A 134 3.03 13.39 -12.52
C ASN A 134 4.50 13.06 -12.85
N PRO A 135 5.42 14.06 -12.88
CA PRO A 135 6.82 13.81 -13.21
C PRO A 135 7.59 12.94 -12.21
N ASN A 136 7.06 12.78 -11.00
CA ASN A 136 7.68 11.96 -9.94
C ASN A 136 7.30 10.48 -10.02
N HIS A 137 6.34 10.15 -10.88
CA HIS A 137 5.86 8.78 -11.08
C HIS A 137 5.82 8.47 -12.57
N HIS A 138 5.75 7.20 -12.91
CA HIS A 138 5.52 6.78 -14.29
C HIS A 138 4.53 5.62 -14.28
N PHE A 139 3.76 5.56 -15.35
CA PHE A 139 2.87 4.44 -15.60
C PHE A 139 3.67 3.22 -16.04
N ILE A 140 3.48 2.10 -15.35
CA ILE A 140 4.06 0.81 -15.72
C ILE A 140 3.18 0.20 -16.82
N GLY A 141 3.77 -0.01 -18.00
CA GLY A 141 3.08 -0.53 -19.17
C GLY A 141 2.57 -1.97 -19.01
N ILE A 142 1.64 -2.34 -19.91
CA ILE A 142 0.97 -3.65 -19.91
C ILE A 142 1.94 -4.84 -20.00
N ASP A 143 3.11 -4.63 -20.62
CA ASP A 143 4.14 -5.67 -20.78
C ASP A 143 4.65 -6.21 -19.44
N TYR A 144 4.72 -5.38 -18.40
CA TYR A 144 5.10 -5.81 -17.07
C TYR A 144 4.08 -6.82 -16.51
N TYR A 145 2.80 -6.49 -16.61
CA TYR A 145 1.72 -7.36 -16.13
C TYR A 145 1.65 -8.66 -16.91
N THR A 146 1.86 -8.60 -18.22
CA THR A 146 1.95 -9.78 -19.09
C THR A 146 3.08 -10.72 -18.64
N LYS A 147 4.27 -10.17 -18.38
CA LYS A 147 5.42 -10.95 -17.88
C LYS A 147 5.17 -11.49 -16.46
N GLY A 148 4.55 -10.69 -15.60
CA GLY A 148 4.16 -11.10 -14.25
C GLY A 148 3.21 -12.30 -14.26
N LEU A 149 2.19 -12.27 -15.13
CA LEU A 149 1.23 -13.36 -15.29
C LEU A 149 1.87 -14.67 -15.76
N GLN A 150 2.93 -14.61 -16.57
CA GLN A 150 3.68 -15.80 -17.00
C GLN A 150 4.35 -16.56 -15.85
N LYS A 151 4.41 -15.99 -14.65
CA LYS A 151 4.95 -16.64 -13.43
C LYS A 151 3.91 -17.52 -12.71
N PHE A 152 2.69 -17.56 -13.21
CA PHE A 152 1.56 -18.28 -12.64
C PHE A 152 0.91 -19.20 -13.69
N PRO A 153 0.12 -20.21 -13.26
CA PRO A 153 -0.68 -21.02 -14.18
C PRO A 153 -1.68 -20.17 -14.96
N ASN A 154 -1.89 -20.51 -16.23
CA ASN A 154 -2.73 -19.73 -17.13
C ASN A 154 -4.25 -19.80 -16.81
N ASP A 155 -4.65 -20.74 -15.99
CA ASP A 155 -6.03 -20.97 -15.54
C ASP A 155 -6.33 -20.35 -14.17
N THR A 156 -5.38 -19.61 -13.60
CA THR A 156 -5.59 -18.92 -12.32
C THR A 156 -6.49 -17.70 -12.50
N ASN A 157 -7.51 -17.57 -11.67
CA ASN A 157 -8.38 -16.40 -11.62
C ASN A 157 -7.61 -15.13 -11.25
N VAL A 158 -7.97 -14.01 -11.83
CA VAL A 158 -7.27 -12.73 -11.67
C VAL A 158 -8.25 -11.62 -11.34
N LEU A 159 -8.03 -10.93 -10.22
CA LEU A 159 -8.72 -9.69 -9.88
C LEU A 159 -7.83 -8.50 -10.23
N VAL A 160 -8.35 -7.59 -11.06
CA VAL A 160 -7.65 -6.39 -11.51
C VAL A 160 -8.21 -5.18 -10.80
N PHE A 161 -7.36 -4.48 -10.05
CA PHE A 161 -7.68 -3.25 -9.34
C PHE A 161 -6.99 -2.07 -10.02
N SER A 162 -7.72 -1.00 -10.29
CA SER A 162 -7.15 0.16 -10.96
C SER A 162 -7.92 1.43 -10.61
N ASP A 163 -7.22 2.56 -10.62
CA ASP A 163 -7.84 3.88 -10.63
C ASP A 163 -8.41 4.25 -12.01
N ASP A 164 -8.20 3.43 -13.05
CA ASP A 164 -8.72 3.60 -14.40
C ASP A 164 -9.28 2.26 -14.96
N PRO A 165 -10.38 1.72 -14.37
CA PRO A 165 -10.96 0.45 -14.80
C PRO A 165 -11.41 0.47 -16.26
N LYS A 166 -11.86 1.63 -16.78
CA LYS A 166 -12.22 1.78 -18.18
C LYS A 166 -11.05 1.46 -19.11
N TRP A 167 -9.87 1.98 -18.81
CA TRP A 167 -8.67 1.65 -19.58
C TRP A 167 -8.33 0.17 -19.49
N CYS A 168 -8.54 -0.47 -18.33
CA CYS A 168 -8.30 -1.90 -18.18
C CYS A 168 -9.21 -2.72 -19.12
N HIS A 169 -10.48 -2.38 -19.24
CA HIS A 169 -11.42 -3.01 -20.19
C HIS A 169 -11.02 -2.84 -21.67
N GLU A 170 -10.22 -1.88 -22.01
CA GLU A 170 -9.71 -1.64 -23.37
C GLU A 170 -8.45 -2.47 -23.68
N GLN A 171 -7.89 -3.21 -22.72
CA GLN A 171 -6.68 -4.00 -22.92
C GLN A 171 -7.00 -5.46 -23.24
N SER A 172 -6.56 -5.93 -24.39
CA SER A 172 -6.75 -7.32 -24.81
C SER A 172 -6.14 -8.37 -23.87
N LEU A 173 -5.24 -7.97 -22.98
CA LEU A 173 -4.71 -8.83 -21.92
C LEU A 173 -5.81 -9.34 -20.99
N PHE A 174 -6.86 -8.55 -20.79
CA PHE A 174 -7.94 -8.81 -19.84
C PHE A 174 -9.25 -9.29 -20.48
N ASP A 175 -9.22 -9.69 -21.78
CA ASP A 175 -10.40 -10.16 -22.50
C ASP A 175 -10.83 -11.58 -22.10
N ASP A 176 -9.97 -12.37 -21.45
CA ASP A 176 -10.26 -13.74 -21.03
C ASP A 176 -11.17 -13.75 -19.78
N ASP A 177 -12.12 -14.71 -19.70
CA ASP A 177 -13.11 -14.81 -18.62
C ASP A 177 -12.52 -14.97 -17.21
N ARG A 178 -11.25 -15.36 -17.09
CA ARG A 178 -10.54 -15.44 -15.79
C ARG A 178 -10.23 -14.09 -15.17
N PHE A 179 -10.32 -13.00 -15.93
CA PHE A 179 -10.05 -11.64 -15.43
C PHE A 179 -11.34 -10.97 -14.99
N MET A 180 -11.35 -10.51 -13.77
CA MET A 180 -12.41 -9.71 -13.18
C MET A 180 -11.86 -8.34 -12.82
N ILE A 181 -12.34 -7.29 -13.47
CA ILE A 181 -11.90 -5.91 -13.20
C ILE A 181 -12.82 -5.32 -12.13
N SER A 182 -12.20 -4.82 -11.05
CA SER A 182 -12.94 -4.15 -9.98
C SER A 182 -13.45 -2.79 -10.46
N GLU A 183 -14.74 -2.55 -10.22
CA GLU A 183 -15.41 -1.27 -10.50
C GLU A 183 -15.91 -0.59 -9.20
N ASN A 184 -15.28 -0.91 -8.06
CA ASN A 184 -15.64 -0.28 -6.80
C ASN A 184 -15.21 1.20 -6.78
N ASP A 185 -16.09 2.07 -6.28
CA ASP A 185 -15.78 3.49 -6.09
C ASP A 185 -14.92 3.77 -4.84
N SER A 186 -14.65 2.73 -4.04
CA SER A 186 -13.95 2.85 -2.76
C SER A 186 -12.60 2.15 -2.76
N GLY A 187 -11.52 2.94 -2.65
CA GLY A 187 -10.16 2.40 -2.61
C GLY A 187 -9.90 1.48 -1.41
N TYR A 188 -10.55 1.65 -0.27
CA TYR A 188 -10.36 0.75 0.87
C TYR A 188 -11.10 -0.60 0.71
N ILE A 189 -12.20 -0.65 -0.04
CA ILE A 189 -12.83 -1.92 -0.44
C ILE A 189 -11.88 -2.68 -1.37
N ASP A 190 -11.33 -2.02 -2.38
CA ASP A 190 -10.36 -2.61 -3.30
C ASP A 190 -9.10 -3.09 -2.56
N MET A 191 -8.59 -2.33 -1.58
CA MET A 191 -7.46 -2.75 -0.76
C MET A 191 -7.78 -4.00 0.05
N CYS A 192 -8.98 -4.06 0.64
CA CYS A 192 -9.46 -5.22 1.38
C CYS A 192 -9.56 -6.45 0.49
N LEU A 193 -10.25 -6.35 -0.66
CA LEU A 193 -10.38 -7.44 -1.64
C LEU A 193 -9.00 -7.90 -2.14
N MET A 194 -8.13 -6.97 -2.52
CA MET A 194 -6.79 -7.29 -2.97
C MET A 194 -5.99 -8.03 -1.90
N SER A 195 -6.08 -7.62 -0.62
CA SER A 195 -5.39 -8.30 0.48
C SER A 195 -5.87 -9.74 0.72
N MET A 196 -7.05 -10.10 0.22
CA MET A 196 -7.60 -11.46 0.30
C MET A 196 -7.10 -12.36 -0.83
N CYS A 197 -6.53 -11.82 -1.90
CA CYS A 197 -5.94 -12.60 -2.98
C CYS A 197 -4.82 -13.51 -2.47
N THR A 198 -4.55 -14.60 -3.19
CA THR A 198 -3.53 -15.58 -2.80
C THR A 198 -2.14 -15.23 -3.30
N ASP A 199 -2.05 -14.53 -4.41
CA ASP A 199 -0.80 -14.11 -5.08
C ASP A 199 -0.98 -12.69 -5.63
N PHE A 200 0.12 -11.98 -5.94
CA PHE A 200 0.05 -10.56 -6.26
C PHE A 200 0.99 -10.16 -7.41
N ILE A 201 0.53 -9.28 -8.29
CA ILE A 201 1.35 -8.51 -9.23
C ILE A 201 1.08 -7.04 -8.97
N ILE A 202 1.98 -6.39 -8.24
CA ILE A 202 1.77 -5.02 -7.79
C ILE A 202 2.34 -3.99 -8.77
N GLY A 203 1.68 -2.85 -8.89
CA GLY A 203 2.24 -1.68 -9.53
C GLY A 203 3.18 -0.92 -8.59
N ASN A 204 3.79 0.16 -9.09
CA ASN A 204 4.65 1.07 -8.31
C ASN A 204 3.83 2.01 -7.41
N SER A 205 2.98 1.45 -6.58
CA SER A 205 2.06 2.18 -5.71
C SER A 205 2.06 1.63 -4.29
N SER A 206 2.14 2.53 -3.30
CA SER A 206 2.02 2.16 -1.89
C SER A 206 0.69 1.48 -1.55
N PHE A 207 -0.37 1.75 -2.30
CA PHE A 207 -1.65 1.06 -2.18
C PHE A 207 -1.48 -0.46 -2.36
N SER A 208 -0.94 -0.89 -3.49
CA SER A 208 -0.75 -2.32 -3.76
C SER A 208 0.38 -2.94 -2.93
N TRP A 209 1.37 -2.15 -2.54
CA TRP A 209 2.39 -2.58 -1.60
C TRP A 209 1.75 -3.02 -0.27
N TRP A 210 0.90 -2.16 0.30
CA TRP A 210 0.20 -2.47 1.54
C TRP A 210 -0.81 -3.60 1.39
N ALA A 211 -1.56 -3.66 0.29
CA ALA A 211 -2.49 -4.77 0.05
C ALA A 211 -1.77 -6.13 0.02
N ALA A 212 -0.65 -6.23 -0.70
CA ALA A 212 0.16 -7.45 -0.76
C ALA A 212 0.82 -7.78 0.60
N TRP A 213 1.31 -6.76 1.32
CA TRP A 213 1.91 -6.95 2.65
C TRP A 213 0.87 -7.42 3.69
N LEU A 214 -0.32 -6.85 3.69
CA LEU A 214 -1.43 -7.26 4.57
C LEU A 214 -1.94 -8.66 4.23
N GLY A 215 -1.98 -9.02 2.95
CA GLY A 215 -2.35 -10.36 2.49
C GLY A 215 -1.42 -11.44 3.04
N ASN A 216 -0.14 -11.15 3.18
CA ASN A 216 0.89 -12.02 3.79
C ASN A 216 0.87 -13.47 3.29
N LYS A 217 0.64 -13.67 2.01
CA LYS A 217 0.51 -15.00 1.39
C LYS A 217 1.14 -15.00 0.00
N GLY A 218 1.44 -16.20 -0.48
CA GLY A 218 1.79 -16.49 -1.85
C GLY A 218 2.99 -15.74 -2.40
N LYS A 219 3.00 -15.63 -3.71
CA LYS A 219 4.05 -14.95 -4.45
C LYS A 219 3.64 -13.50 -4.73
N VAL A 220 4.58 -12.57 -4.50
CA VAL A 220 4.43 -11.17 -4.88
C VAL A 220 5.43 -10.84 -5.98
N ILE A 221 4.93 -10.35 -7.11
CA ILE A 221 5.73 -9.79 -8.19
C ILE A 221 5.67 -8.27 -8.09
N ALA A 222 6.82 -7.62 -8.00
CA ALA A 222 6.94 -6.17 -7.91
C ALA A 222 7.82 -5.61 -9.05
N PRO A 223 7.57 -4.36 -9.51
CA PRO A 223 8.33 -3.78 -10.60
C PRO A 223 9.71 -3.32 -10.14
N SER A 224 10.75 -3.56 -10.93
CA SER A 224 12.11 -3.10 -10.64
C SER A 224 12.27 -1.58 -10.75
N ASN A 225 11.40 -0.93 -11.51
CA ASN A 225 11.41 0.51 -11.73
C ASN A 225 10.26 1.17 -10.98
N TRP A 226 10.48 1.52 -9.69
CA TRP A 226 9.44 2.16 -8.87
C TRP A 226 9.30 3.65 -9.15
N PHE A 227 10.43 4.36 -9.36
CA PHE A 227 10.48 5.78 -9.70
C PHE A 227 11.16 6.00 -11.04
N PRO A 228 10.79 7.04 -11.81
CA PRO A 228 11.30 7.28 -13.16
C PRO A 228 12.78 7.67 -13.20
N ASP A 229 13.31 8.22 -12.12
CA ASP A 229 14.65 8.81 -12.03
C ASP A 229 15.73 7.84 -11.48
N GLY A 230 15.40 6.55 -11.40
CA GLY A 230 16.37 5.52 -10.96
C GLY A 230 16.84 5.68 -9.51
N LYS A 231 16.01 6.26 -8.64
CA LYS A 231 16.28 6.31 -7.20
C LYS A 231 16.51 4.90 -6.66
N ASP A 232 17.44 4.80 -5.72
CA ASP A 232 17.65 3.55 -5.01
C ASP A 232 16.40 3.20 -4.17
N THR A 233 15.79 2.08 -4.49
CA THR A 233 14.59 1.55 -3.85
C THR A 233 14.79 0.14 -3.30
N SER A 234 16.04 -0.26 -3.08
CA SER A 234 16.40 -1.61 -2.64
C SER A 234 15.73 -2.02 -1.33
N ASP A 235 15.49 -1.05 -0.44
CA ASP A 235 14.85 -1.27 0.86
C ASP A 235 13.31 -1.14 0.83
N LEU A 236 12.73 -0.80 -0.32
CA LEU A 236 11.29 -0.66 -0.48
C LEU A 236 10.62 -2.05 -0.56
N TYR A 237 11.30 -3.02 -1.14
CA TYR A 237 10.74 -4.36 -1.36
C TYR A 237 10.94 -5.26 -0.15
N CYS A 238 9.93 -6.06 0.16
CA CYS A 238 10.08 -7.12 1.15
C CYS A 238 11.02 -8.22 0.60
N SER A 239 11.80 -8.83 1.47
CA SER A 239 12.87 -9.75 1.08
C SER A 239 12.40 -11.02 0.35
N ASN A 240 11.12 -11.36 0.47
CA ASN A 240 10.49 -12.51 -0.18
C ASN A 240 9.77 -12.17 -1.50
N TRP A 241 9.82 -10.92 -1.95
CA TRP A 241 9.18 -10.50 -3.20
C TRP A 241 10.09 -10.73 -4.41
N GLU A 242 9.50 -11.15 -5.53
CA GLU A 242 10.19 -11.28 -6.81
C GLU A 242 10.14 -9.96 -7.58
N ILE A 243 11.29 -9.42 -7.93
CA ILE A 243 11.41 -8.15 -8.67
C ILE A 243 11.54 -8.46 -10.16
N LEU A 244 10.71 -7.79 -10.98
CA LEU A 244 10.62 -8.04 -12.41
C LEU A 244 10.97 -6.79 -13.24
#